data_c7d5439c31c8ef31314b09d0903691d0
#
_entry.id   c7d5439c31c8ef31314b09d0903691d0
#
_cell.length_a   1.000
_cell.length_b   1.000
_cell.length_c   1.000
_cell.angle_alpha   90.00
_cell.angle_beta   90.00
_cell.angle_gamma   90.00
#
_symmetry.space_group_name_H-M   'P 1'
#
loop_
_entity.id
_entity.type
_entity.pdbx_description
1 polymer ?
#
loop_
_entity_poly.entity_id
_entity_poly.type
_entity_poly.pdbx_seq_one_letter_code
_entity_poly.pdbx_strand_id
1 'polypeptide(L)'
;MSGIVQWYIDIVGRYPFQAAFVQFAVLGMAGDWIASAVTGKKISYGPFKFLKKMLGWGILGLIIKVGFAGMHGFTLAVYDKLHITSGSDLLFAFLMSTFTNTFFGPQMMLFHRWEDNLLLGTRGYKGMDTAIKTLFWFWIPAHTFTFSLSNHDVQVGLAAAWSLVLGLILGIARRKG
;
A
#
# COMPACT_ATOMS: atom_id res chain seq x y z
N MET A 1 -9.75 18.88 -16.18
CA MET A 1 -8.79 17.76 -15.96
C MET A 1 -8.40 17.22 -17.34
N SER A 2 -7.17 16.72 -17.52
CA SER A 2 -6.79 16.08 -18.78
C SER A 2 -7.68 14.86 -19.03
N GLY A 3 -8.00 14.53 -20.30
CA GLY A 3 -8.85 13.38 -20.65
C GLY A 3 -8.34 12.05 -20.08
N ILE A 4 -7.00 11.92 -19.90
CA ILE A 4 -6.38 10.73 -19.30
C ILE A 4 -6.73 10.59 -17.81
N VAL A 5 -6.74 11.68 -17.06
CA VAL A 5 -7.08 11.65 -15.62
C VAL A 5 -8.54 11.26 -15.44
N GLN A 6 -9.44 11.84 -16.25
CA GLN A 6 -10.86 11.50 -16.18
C GLN A 6 -11.09 10.03 -16.56
N TRP A 7 -10.49 9.56 -17.64
CA TRP A 7 -10.56 8.17 -18.06
C TRP A 7 -10.08 7.20 -16.95
N TYR A 8 -8.98 7.55 -16.26
CA TYR A 8 -8.49 6.74 -15.14
C TYR A 8 -9.50 6.68 -13.97
N ILE A 9 -10.05 7.85 -13.59
CA ILE A 9 -11.06 7.93 -12.52
C ILE A 9 -12.29 7.09 -12.88
N ASP A 10 -12.76 7.18 -14.13
CA ASP A 10 -13.93 6.43 -14.61
C ASP A 10 -13.68 4.91 -14.58
N ILE A 11 -12.48 4.45 -14.93
CA ILE A 11 -12.14 3.02 -14.88
C ILE A 11 -12.06 2.52 -13.44
N VAL A 12 -11.35 3.23 -12.55
CA VAL A 12 -11.21 2.78 -11.15
C VAL A 12 -12.55 2.85 -10.41
N GLY A 13 -13.41 3.79 -10.74
CA GLY A 13 -14.77 3.86 -10.19
C GLY A 13 -15.69 2.75 -10.71
N ARG A 14 -15.56 2.38 -12.00
CA ARG A 14 -16.38 1.31 -12.61
C ARG A 14 -15.93 -0.09 -12.19
N TYR A 15 -14.64 -0.29 -11.99
CA TYR A 15 -14.02 -1.60 -11.69
C TYR A 15 -13.08 -1.54 -10.48
N PRO A 16 -13.55 -1.15 -9.29
CA PRO A 16 -12.69 -0.78 -8.17
C PRO A 16 -11.84 -1.95 -7.64
N PHE A 17 -12.34 -3.18 -7.65
CA PHE A 17 -11.58 -4.35 -7.20
C PHE A 17 -10.57 -4.82 -8.25
N GLN A 18 -10.97 -4.86 -9.54
CA GLN A 18 -10.08 -5.20 -10.63
C GLN A 18 -8.94 -4.19 -10.76
N ALA A 19 -9.26 -2.91 -10.63
CA ALA A 19 -8.26 -1.84 -10.63
C ALA A 19 -7.29 -1.98 -9.46
N ALA A 20 -7.78 -2.22 -8.24
CA ALA A 20 -6.92 -2.46 -7.08
C ALA A 20 -5.97 -3.65 -7.30
N PHE A 21 -6.50 -4.77 -7.81
CA PHE A 21 -5.69 -5.95 -8.12
C PHE A 21 -4.60 -5.63 -9.15
N VAL A 22 -4.95 -5.05 -10.28
CA VAL A 22 -4.01 -4.76 -11.39
C VAL A 22 -2.97 -3.72 -10.98
N GLN A 23 -3.38 -2.65 -10.31
CA GLN A 23 -2.47 -1.60 -9.86
C GLN A 23 -1.41 -2.15 -8.89
N PHE A 24 -1.82 -2.93 -7.90
CA PHE A 24 -0.87 -3.55 -6.98
C PHE A 24 -0.01 -4.62 -7.65
N ALA A 25 -0.58 -5.47 -8.52
CA ALA A 25 0.19 -6.46 -9.26
C ALA A 25 1.31 -5.83 -10.10
N VAL A 26 1.01 -4.73 -10.79
CA VAL A 26 1.97 -4.04 -11.66
C VAL A 26 2.95 -3.18 -10.85
N LEU A 27 2.43 -2.31 -9.99
CA LEU A 27 3.26 -1.35 -9.24
C LEU A 27 4.07 -2.03 -8.14
N GLY A 28 3.55 -3.08 -7.50
CA GLY A 28 4.29 -3.89 -6.54
C GLY A 28 5.47 -4.61 -7.18
N MET A 29 5.26 -5.22 -8.36
CA MET A 29 6.36 -5.81 -9.13
C MET A 29 7.40 -4.78 -9.58
N ALA A 30 6.94 -3.60 -10.02
CA ALA A 30 7.86 -2.51 -10.37
C ALA A 30 8.67 -2.05 -9.15
N GLY A 31 8.06 -1.99 -7.97
CA GLY A 31 8.74 -1.70 -6.70
C GLY A 31 9.83 -2.72 -6.36
N ASP A 32 9.53 -4.01 -6.50
CA ASP A 32 10.52 -5.08 -6.32
C ASP A 32 11.71 -4.93 -7.29
N TRP A 33 11.44 -4.60 -8.55
CA TRP A 33 12.49 -4.37 -9.56
C TRP A 33 13.34 -3.15 -9.25
N ILE A 34 12.73 -2.03 -8.88
CA ILE A 34 13.44 -0.82 -8.48
C ILE A 34 14.33 -1.09 -7.27
N ALA A 35 13.80 -1.72 -6.22
CA ALA A 35 14.57 -2.08 -5.04
C ALA A 35 15.74 -3.01 -5.36
N SER A 36 15.55 -3.95 -6.29
CA SER A 36 16.59 -4.85 -6.77
C SER A 36 17.68 -4.10 -7.55
N ALA A 37 17.29 -3.27 -8.52
CA ALA A 37 18.22 -2.48 -9.33
C ALA A 37 19.08 -1.57 -8.44
N VAL A 38 18.48 -0.91 -7.46
CA VAL A 38 19.18 -0.01 -6.53
C VAL A 38 20.14 -0.77 -5.61
N THR A 39 19.76 -1.97 -5.15
CA THR A 39 20.62 -2.79 -4.26
C THR A 39 21.66 -3.62 -5.01
N GLY A 40 21.66 -3.60 -6.34
CA GLY A 40 22.55 -4.43 -7.17
C GLY A 40 22.24 -5.93 -7.11
N LYS A 41 21.14 -6.32 -6.49
CA LYS A 41 20.68 -7.73 -6.43
C LYS A 41 19.88 -8.04 -7.69
N LYS A 42 20.33 -9.01 -8.48
CA LYS A 42 19.55 -9.47 -9.64
C LYS A 42 18.33 -10.25 -9.17
N ILE A 43 17.13 -9.75 -9.45
CA ILE A 43 15.92 -10.57 -9.37
C ILE A 43 15.91 -11.49 -10.59
N SER A 44 16.10 -12.78 -10.36
CA SER A 44 15.91 -13.80 -11.38
C SER A 44 14.68 -14.63 -11.02
N TYR A 45 13.51 -14.13 -11.38
CA TYR A 45 12.29 -14.93 -11.33
C TYR A 45 12.13 -15.69 -12.66
N GLY A 46 12.07 -17.02 -12.60
CA GLY A 46 11.50 -17.75 -13.72
C GLY A 46 10.01 -17.35 -13.91
N PRO A 47 9.42 -17.59 -15.08
CA PRO A 47 8.07 -17.10 -15.42
C PRO A 47 6.99 -17.50 -14.39
N PHE A 48 7.10 -18.70 -13.85
CA PHE A 48 6.15 -19.18 -12.84
C PHE A 48 6.26 -18.42 -11.49
N LYS A 49 7.47 -18.11 -11.01
CA LYS A 49 7.66 -17.30 -9.80
C LYS A 49 7.23 -15.87 -10.01
N PHE A 50 7.46 -15.32 -11.19
CA PHE A 50 7.00 -14.00 -11.58
C PHE A 50 5.46 -13.90 -11.49
N LEU A 51 4.75 -14.86 -12.08
CA LEU A 51 3.28 -14.89 -12.04
C LEU A 51 2.74 -15.04 -10.61
N LYS A 52 3.35 -15.91 -9.80
CA LYS A 52 2.99 -16.06 -8.38
C LYS A 52 3.16 -14.74 -7.62
N LYS A 53 4.26 -14.03 -7.84
CA LYS A 53 4.53 -12.75 -7.18
C LYS A 53 3.54 -11.67 -7.60
N MET A 54 3.20 -11.58 -8.90
CA MET A 54 2.14 -10.70 -9.38
C MET A 54 0.78 -11.02 -8.74
N LEU A 55 0.44 -12.30 -8.64
CA LEU A 55 -0.79 -12.74 -7.99
C LEU A 55 -0.83 -12.31 -6.51
N GLY A 56 0.27 -12.51 -5.79
CA GLY A 56 0.41 -12.07 -4.40
C GLY A 56 0.18 -10.57 -4.25
N TRP A 57 0.89 -9.75 -5.00
CA TRP A 57 0.68 -8.31 -5.00
C TRP A 57 -0.77 -7.94 -5.33
N GLY A 58 -1.40 -8.60 -6.31
CA GLY A 58 -2.80 -8.36 -6.68
C GLY A 58 -3.77 -8.68 -5.53
N ILE A 59 -3.59 -9.82 -4.86
CA ILE A 59 -4.38 -10.21 -3.67
C ILE A 59 -4.20 -9.18 -2.56
N LEU A 60 -2.97 -8.74 -2.29
CA LEU A 60 -2.69 -7.70 -1.31
C LEU A 60 -3.45 -6.42 -1.63
N GLY A 61 -3.52 -6.02 -2.91
CA GLY A 61 -4.30 -4.88 -3.36
C GLY A 61 -5.80 -4.98 -3.05
N LEU A 62 -6.39 -6.17 -3.21
CA LEU A 62 -7.79 -6.43 -2.84
C LEU A 62 -8.01 -6.27 -1.33
N ILE A 63 -7.12 -6.83 -0.52
CA ILE A 63 -7.20 -6.76 0.94
C ILE A 63 -7.04 -5.30 1.40
N ILE A 64 -6.12 -4.54 0.81
CA ILE A 64 -5.93 -3.11 1.10
C ILE A 64 -7.17 -2.30 0.73
N LYS A 65 -7.82 -2.59 -0.41
CA LYS A 65 -9.06 -1.92 -0.81
C LYS A 65 -10.17 -2.09 0.25
N VAL A 66 -10.38 -3.31 0.71
CA VAL A 66 -11.36 -3.61 1.77
C VAL A 66 -10.93 -3.00 3.11
N GLY A 67 -9.64 -3.10 3.43
CA GLY A 67 -9.08 -2.53 4.65
C GLY A 67 -9.25 -1.02 4.74
N PHE A 68 -9.00 -0.28 3.66
CA PHE A 68 -9.22 1.17 3.63
C PHE A 68 -10.69 1.54 3.85
N ALA A 69 -11.63 0.81 3.25
CA ALA A 69 -13.06 1.02 3.49
C ALA A 69 -13.42 0.75 4.97
N GLY A 70 -12.89 -0.32 5.54
CA GLY A 70 -13.10 -0.64 6.96
C GLY A 70 -12.50 0.40 7.90
N MET A 71 -11.27 0.87 7.62
CA MET A 71 -10.61 1.89 8.43
C MET A 71 -11.27 3.27 8.30
N HIS A 72 -11.84 3.59 7.14
CA HIS A 72 -12.67 4.77 6.97
C HIS A 72 -13.90 4.72 7.88
N GLY A 73 -14.65 3.62 7.86
CA GLY A 73 -15.80 3.41 8.76
C GLY A 73 -15.41 3.43 10.24
N PHE A 74 -14.27 2.83 10.60
CA PHE A 74 -13.73 2.89 11.97
C PHE A 74 -13.44 4.32 12.40
N THR A 75 -12.80 5.12 11.53
CA THR A 75 -12.49 6.52 11.82
C THR A 75 -13.75 7.35 12.01
N LEU A 76 -14.77 7.15 11.17
CA LEU A 76 -16.09 7.79 11.34
C LEU A 76 -16.73 7.45 12.67
N ALA A 77 -16.70 6.18 13.07
CA ALA A 77 -17.24 5.74 14.37
C ALA A 77 -16.49 6.38 15.56
N VAL A 78 -15.18 6.57 15.46
CA VAL A 78 -14.39 7.29 16.47
C VAL A 78 -14.78 8.77 16.53
N TYR A 79 -14.95 9.43 15.37
CA TYR A 79 -15.42 10.81 15.31
C TYR A 79 -16.77 10.99 15.99
N ASP A 80 -17.72 10.13 15.66
CA ASP A 80 -19.06 10.15 16.27
C ASP A 80 -18.98 9.94 17.79
N LYS A 81 -18.27 8.91 18.23
CA LYS A 81 -18.14 8.56 19.65
C LYS A 81 -17.46 9.64 20.49
N LEU A 82 -16.50 10.34 19.92
CA LEU A 82 -15.77 11.44 20.58
C LEU A 82 -16.42 12.82 20.35
N HIS A 83 -17.59 12.86 19.68
CA HIS A 83 -18.31 14.10 19.34
C HIS A 83 -17.42 15.14 18.63
N ILE A 84 -16.54 14.71 17.72
CA ILE A 84 -15.68 15.61 16.96
C ILE A 84 -16.52 16.24 15.83
N THR A 85 -17.14 17.38 16.12
CA THR A 85 -18.07 18.06 15.19
C THR A 85 -17.41 19.06 14.25
N SER A 86 -16.15 19.44 14.50
CA SER A 86 -15.43 20.50 13.80
C SER A 86 -14.00 20.10 13.39
N GLY A 87 -13.85 18.91 12.81
CA GLY A 87 -12.56 18.47 12.25
C GLY A 87 -12.38 18.96 10.81
N SER A 88 -11.15 19.42 10.45
CA SER A 88 -10.81 19.62 9.04
C SER A 88 -10.66 18.27 8.32
N ASP A 89 -10.87 18.26 6.99
CA ASP A 89 -10.64 17.06 6.16
C ASP A 89 -9.22 16.51 6.35
N LEU A 90 -8.25 17.39 6.58
CA LEU A 90 -6.87 16.99 6.86
C LEU A 90 -6.73 16.29 8.21
N LEU A 91 -7.45 16.72 9.26
CA LEU A 91 -7.45 16.03 10.56
C LEU A 91 -8.07 14.64 10.42
N PHE A 92 -9.18 14.51 9.69
CA PHE A 92 -9.78 13.21 9.40
C PHE A 92 -8.78 12.29 8.66
N ALA A 93 -8.16 12.78 7.60
CA ALA A 93 -7.16 12.05 6.83
C ALA A 93 -5.96 11.60 7.69
N PHE A 94 -5.47 12.47 8.58
CA PHE A 94 -4.38 12.16 9.50
C PHE A 94 -4.77 11.09 10.52
N LEU A 95 -5.94 11.18 11.12
CA LEU A 95 -6.42 10.18 12.07
C LEU A 95 -6.70 8.85 11.38
N MET A 96 -7.34 8.87 10.22
CA MET A 96 -7.55 7.67 9.40
C MET A 96 -6.22 7.01 9.04
N SER A 97 -5.22 7.81 8.63
CA SER A 97 -3.88 7.31 8.34
C SER A 97 -3.23 6.69 9.58
N THR A 98 -3.29 7.37 10.72
CA THR A 98 -2.72 6.89 11.99
C THR A 98 -3.37 5.57 12.40
N PHE A 99 -4.68 5.47 12.37
CA PHE A 99 -5.40 4.23 12.71
C PHE A 99 -5.10 3.11 11.72
N THR A 100 -5.09 3.42 10.41
CA THR A 100 -4.75 2.44 9.37
C THR A 100 -3.35 1.86 9.61
N ASN A 101 -2.36 2.71 9.87
CA ASN A 101 -0.97 2.25 10.02
C ASN A 101 -0.68 1.64 11.40
N THR A 102 -1.48 1.95 12.42
CA THR A 102 -1.34 1.37 13.75
C THR A 102 -2.08 0.03 13.90
N PHE A 103 -3.30 -0.06 13.38
CA PHE A 103 -4.13 -1.24 13.57
C PHE A 103 -4.11 -2.20 12.37
N PHE A 104 -4.23 -1.70 11.15
CA PHE A 104 -4.29 -2.53 9.96
C PHE A 104 -2.89 -2.80 9.36
N GLY A 105 -1.99 -1.82 9.39
CA GLY A 105 -0.66 -1.89 8.79
C GLY A 105 0.21 -3.06 9.26
N PRO A 106 0.37 -3.31 10.58
CA PRO A 106 1.16 -4.44 11.07
C PRO A 106 0.63 -5.78 10.57
N GLN A 107 -0.70 -5.96 10.52
CA GLN A 107 -1.35 -7.17 10.01
C GLN A 107 -1.04 -7.36 8.52
N MET A 108 -1.07 -6.28 7.73
CA MET A 108 -0.71 -6.31 6.32
C MET A 108 0.75 -6.66 6.08
N MET A 109 1.67 -6.12 6.89
CA MET A 109 3.10 -6.46 6.79
C MET A 109 3.35 -7.95 7.09
N LEU A 110 2.68 -8.48 8.12
CA LEU A 110 2.75 -9.91 8.48
C LEU A 110 2.15 -10.80 7.41
N PHE A 111 0.96 -10.43 6.90
CA PHE A 111 0.28 -11.15 5.83
C PHE A 111 1.13 -11.20 4.55
N HIS A 112 1.63 -10.06 4.10
CA HIS A 112 2.49 -9.99 2.92
C HIS A 112 3.77 -10.84 3.07
N ARG A 113 4.39 -10.85 4.25
CA ARG A 113 5.53 -11.71 4.52
C ARG A 113 5.16 -13.19 4.52
N TRP A 114 4.04 -13.55 5.12
CA TRP A 114 3.54 -14.92 5.12
C TRP A 114 3.22 -15.39 3.69
N GLU A 115 2.56 -14.55 2.92
CA GLU A 115 2.25 -14.78 1.51
C GLU A 115 3.52 -14.99 0.66
N ASP A 116 4.52 -14.13 0.80
CA ASP A 116 5.82 -14.28 0.15
C ASP A 116 6.48 -15.62 0.50
N ASN A 117 6.46 -15.99 1.78
CA ASN A 117 6.99 -17.26 2.21
C ASN A 117 6.28 -18.45 1.55
N LEU A 118 4.95 -18.37 1.45
CA LEU A 118 4.13 -19.41 0.82
C LEU A 118 4.37 -19.51 -0.70
N LEU A 119 4.32 -18.37 -1.39
CA LEU A 119 4.39 -18.32 -2.85
C LEU A 119 5.80 -18.57 -3.40
N LEU A 120 6.83 -18.10 -2.71
CA LEU A 120 8.21 -18.17 -3.16
C LEU A 120 9.01 -19.32 -2.50
N GLY A 121 8.42 -20.02 -1.54
CA GLY A 121 9.09 -21.09 -0.78
C GLY A 121 10.20 -20.54 0.13
N THR A 122 10.10 -19.28 0.54
CA THR A 122 11.03 -18.66 1.51
C THR A 122 10.56 -18.91 2.94
N ARG A 123 11.40 -18.61 3.93
CA ARG A 123 11.05 -18.78 5.35
C ARG A 123 11.58 -17.63 6.18
N GLY A 124 10.83 -17.31 7.23
CA GLY A 124 11.25 -16.36 8.27
C GLY A 124 10.74 -14.93 8.07
N TYR A 125 11.00 -14.12 9.08
CA TYR A 125 10.48 -12.75 9.23
C TYR A 125 11.59 -11.70 9.29
N LYS A 126 12.75 -11.99 8.71
CA LYS A 126 13.90 -11.07 8.68
C LYS A 126 13.49 -9.74 8.02
N GLY A 127 13.81 -8.64 8.68
CA GLY A 127 13.49 -7.29 8.21
C GLY A 127 12.06 -6.81 8.52
N MET A 128 11.27 -7.59 9.26
CA MET A 128 9.92 -7.21 9.66
C MET A 128 9.91 -6.01 10.62
N ASP A 129 10.88 -5.92 11.50
CA ASP A 129 11.10 -4.78 12.39
C ASP A 129 11.27 -3.47 11.60
N THR A 130 12.07 -3.51 10.55
CA THR A 130 12.26 -2.37 9.66
C THR A 130 10.98 -2.05 8.91
N ALA A 131 10.27 -3.06 8.38
CA ALA A 131 8.99 -2.87 7.69
C ALA A 131 7.94 -2.22 8.61
N ILE A 132 7.79 -2.71 9.83
CA ILE A 132 6.87 -2.12 10.82
C ILE A 132 7.25 -0.68 11.17
N LYS A 133 8.53 -0.37 11.33
CA LYS A 133 8.98 1.01 11.58
C LYS A 133 8.57 1.97 10.45
N THR A 134 8.55 1.51 9.18
CA THR A 134 8.10 2.34 8.06
C THR A 134 6.64 2.77 8.17
N LEU A 135 5.80 2.02 8.89
CA LEU A 135 4.39 2.39 9.10
C LEU A 135 4.27 3.77 9.74
N PHE A 136 5.18 4.11 10.64
CA PHE A 136 5.13 5.37 11.38
C PHE A 136 5.79 6.54 10.64
N TRP A 137 7.02 6.38 10.17
CA TRP A 137 7.74 7.53 9.60
C TRP A 137 7.45 7.77 8.11
N PHE A 138 7.02 6.73 7.38
CA PHE A 138 6.73 6.84 5.95
C PHE A 138 5.23 6.74 5.66
N TRP A 139 4.57 5.65 6.11
CA TRP A 139 3.19 5.38 5.72
C TRP A 139 2.18 6.33 6.36
N ILE A 140 2.38 6.81 7.60
CA ILE A 140 1.47 7.80 8.17
C ILE A 140 1.47 9.08 7.33
N PRO A 141 2.59 9.74 7.01
CA PRO A 141 2.59 10.90 6.11
C PRO A 141 2.01 10.59 4.71
N ALA A 142 2.43 9.49 4.10
CA ALA A 142 2.00 9.10 2.75
C ALA A 142 0.49 8.83 2.69
N HIS A 143 -0.06 8.08 3.65
CA HIS A 143 -1.49 7.81 3.73
C HIS A 143 -2.30 9.03 4.17
N THR A 144 -1.76 9.94 4.97
CA THR A 144 -2.42 11.22 5.25
C THR A 144 -2.67 11.99 3.96
N PHE A 145 -1.67 12.10 3.10
CA PHE A 145 -1.85 12.69 1.77
C PHE A 145 -2.84 11.88 0.92
N THR A 146 -2.73 10.56 0.92
CA THR A 146 -3.66 9.68 0.18
C THR A 146 -5.10 9.89 0.61
N PHE A 147 -5.37 9.90 1.91
CA PHE A 147 -6.74 10.01 2.44
C PHE A 147 -7.29 11.43 2.42
N SER A 148 -6.47 12.46 2.17
CA SER A 148 -6.95 13.81 1.90
C SER A 148 -7.59 13.96 0.50
N LEU A 149 -7.43 12.96 -0.38
CA LEU A 149 -8.10 12.95 -1.68
C LEU A 149 -9.57 12.55 -1.52
N SER A 150 -10.47 13.31 -2.13
CA SER A 150 -11.92 13.05 -2.05
C SER A 150 -12.36 11.78 -2.77
N ASN A 151 -11.56 11.27 -3.72
CA ASN A 151 -11.91 10.08 -4.50
C ASN A 151 -11.27 8.82 -3.89
N HIS A 152 -12.07 8.03 -3.19
CA HIS A 152 -11.62 6.80 -2.51
C HIS A 152 -11.08 5.72 -3.46
N ASP A 153 -11.53 5.69 -4.72
CA ASP A 153 -11.06 4.70 -5.68
C ASP A 153 -9.65 5.00 -6.16
N VAL A 154 -9.29 6.29 -6.25
CA VAL A 154 -7.93 6.75 -6.57
C VAL A 154 -6.95 6.51 -5.42
N GLN A 155 -7.41 6.51 -4.17
CA GLN A 155 -6.57 6.33 -2.98
C GLN A 155 -5.79 5.00 -3.01
N VAL A 156 -6.42 3.93 -3.49
CA VAL A 156 -5.78 2.60 -3.57
C VAL A 156 -4.63 2.59 -4.58
N GLY A 157 -4.82 3.21 -5.74
CA GLY A 157 -3.77 3.36 -6.76
C GLY A 157 -2.60 4.20 -6.26
N LEU A 158 -2.89 5.28 -5.52
CA LEU A 158 -1.85 6.11 -4.91
C LEU A 158 -1.09 5.35 -3.82
N ALA A 159 -1.76 4.52 -3.01
CA ALA A 159 -1.09 3.65 -2.04
C ALA A 159 -0.15 2.66 -2.73
N ALA A 160 -0.56 2.09 -3.87
CA ALA A 160 0.31 1.25 -4.68
C ALA A 160 1.54 2.03 -5.23
N ALA A 161 1.36 3.29 -5.64
CA ALA A 161 2.46 4.14 -6.09
C ALA A 161 3.44 4.48 -4.95
N TRP A 162 2.97 4.70 -3.71
CA TRP A 162 3.85 4.90 -2.56
C TRP A 162 4.78 3.72 -2.27
N SER A 163 4.36 2.49 -2.62
CA SER A 163 5.23 1.31 -2.47
C SER A 163 6.50 1.40 -3.34
N LEU A 164 6.42 2.02 -4.53
CA LEU A 164 7.58 2.30 -5.37
C LEU A 164 8.55 3.27 -4.70
N VAL A 165 8.00 4.35 -4.13
CA VAL A 165 8.80 5.37 -3.43
C VAL A 165 9.51 4.76 -2.23
N LEU A 166 8.80 3.97 -1.43
CA LEU A 166 9.40 3.27 -0.30
C LEU A 166 10.46 2.27 -0.75
N GLY A 167 10.21 1.50 -1.80
CA GLY A 167 11.17 0.57 -2.39
C GLY A 167 12.48 1.27 -2.79
N LEU A 168 12.37 2.43 -3.42
CA LEU A 168 13.51 3.27 -3.79
C LEU A 168 14.29 3.77 -2.56
N ILE A 169 13.60 4.34 -1.57
CA ILE A 169 14.21 4.86 -0.34
C ILE A 169 14.97 3.75 0.41
N LEU A 170 14.33 2.61 0.63
CA LEU A 170 14.95 1.49 1.33
C LEU A 170 16.10 0.86 0.51
N GLY A 171 15.99 0.84 -0.82
CA GLY A 171 17.04 0.41 -1.71
C GLY A 171 18.29 1.28 -1.57
N ILE A 172 18.13 2.61 -1.62
CA ILE A 172 19.23 3.57 -1.47
C ILE A 172 19.87 3.46 -0.07
N ALA A 173 19.05 3.37 0.98
CA ALA A 173 19.56 3.24 2.35
C ALA A 173 20.44 2.00 2.54
N ARG A 174 20.03 0.84 1.97
CA ARG A 174 20.81 -0.41 2.02
C ARG A 174 22.11 -0.37 1.22
N ARG A 175 22.22 0.50 0.22
CA ARG A 175 23.46 0.65 -0.59
C ARG A 175 24.53 1.47 0.15
N LYS A 176 24.12 2.33 1.09
CA LYS A 176 25.04 3.23 1.82
C LYS A 176 25.57 2.63 3.13
N GLY A 177 24.99 1.57 3.62
CA GLY A 177 25.44 0.80 4.80
C GLY A 177 26.03 -0.55 4.43
#